data_57c57a8fd343ec7d54135bb5818e2896
#
_entry.id   57c57a8fd343ec7d54135bb5818e2896
#
_cell.length_a   1.000
_cell.length_b   1.000
_cell.length_c   1.000
_cell.angle_alpha   90.00
_cell.angle_beta   90.00
_cell.angle_gamma   90.00
#
_symmetry.space_group_name_H-M   'P 1'
#
loop_
_entity.id
_entity.type
_entity.pdbx_description
1 polymer ?
#
loop_
_entity_poly.entity_id
_entity_poly.type
_entity_poly.pdbx_seq_one_letter_code
_entity_poly.pdbx_strand_id
1 'polypeptide(L)'
;MERDDLLSDPCPPKTRADLEWDRILGALADRCASSAGKRRARALPFASTRAELLRSLAEVREAVGLDLAGEPLPTFDVPEVESGLDRARIGATLSNEELRAVISCLAAARSLRRFLHGRRQRVPALEAACATDPSLDDLERELDRAFDPDG
;
A
#
# COMPACT_ATOMS: atom_id res chain seq x y z
N MET A 1 -30.58 9.05 -11.85
CA MET A 1 -30.11 9.76 -10.64
C MET A 1 -30.00 8.69 -9.57
N GLU A 2 -28.94 7.89 -9.64
CA GLU A 2 -28.64 6.83 -8.66
C GLU A 2 -28.31 7.49 -7.32
N ARG A 3 -29.08 7.14 -6.30
CA ARG A 3 -28.76 7.49 -4.92
C ARG A 3 -27.46 6.77 -4.59
N ASP A 4 -26.39 7.53 -4.49
CA ASP A 4 -25.13 7.11 -3.84
C ASP A 4 -25.51 6.88 -2.37
N ASP A 5 -25.81 5.62 -2.06
CA ASP A 5 -26.33 5.19 -0.77
C ASP A 5 -25.17 5.27 0.21
N LEU A 6 -24.99 6.43 0.83
CA LEU A 6 -24.10 6.62 1.98
C LEU A 6 -24.57 5.64 3.04
N LEU A 7 -23.89 4.52 3.16
CA LEU A 7 -24.14 3.56 4.23
C LEU A 7 -23.86 4.28 5.56
N SER A 8 -24.90 4.58 6.31
CA SER A 8 -24.77 4.99 7.71
C SER A 8 -24.01 3.86 8.42
N ASP A 9 -22.90 4.16 9.11
CA ASP A 9 -21.97 3.23 9.75
C ASP A 9 -22.35 1.75 9.55
N PRO A 10 -21.79 1.06 8.53
CA PRO A 10 -22.25 -0.28 8.14
C PRO A 10 -21.99 -1.32 9.22
N CYS A 11 -21.27 -0.95 10.28
CA CYS A 11 -20.93 -1.86 11.37
C CYS A 11 -20.98 -1.15 12.73
N PRO A 12 -22.17 -1.04 13.34
CA PRO A 12 -22.31 -0.48 14.69
C PRO A 12 -21.37 -1.16 15.70
N PRO A 13 -20.96 -0.46 16.77
CA PRO A 13 -19.98 -0.98 17.74
C PRO A 13 -20.33 -2.37 18.31
N LYS A 14 -21.62 -2.61 18.58
CA LYS A 14 -22.09 -3.93 19.03
C LYS A 14 -21.86 -5.01 17.98
N THR A 15 -22.22 -4.78 16.73
CA THR A 15 -22.01 -5.71 15.63
C THR A 15 -20.52 -6.00 15.43
N ARG A 16 -19.68 -4.97 15.55
CA ARG A 16 -18.23 -5.10 15.47
C ARG A 16 -17.67 -6.00 16.57
N ALA A 17 -18.17 -5.85 17.80
CA ALA A 17 -17.80 -6.72 18.91
C ALA A 17 -18.29 -8.15 18.72
N ASP A 18 -19.55 -8.34 18.32
CA ASP A 18 -20.16 -9.65 18.09
C ASP A 18 -19.46 -10.44 16.95
N LEU A 19 -18.94 -9.74 15.95
CA LEU A 19 -18.16 -10.32 14.84
C LEU A 19 -16.68 -10.53 15.18
N GLU A 20 -16.22 -10.17 16.38
CA GLU A 20 -14.79 -10.18 16.75
C GLU A 20 -13.89 -9.47 15.70
N TRP A 21 -14.40 -8.35 15.14
CA TRP A 21 -13.76 -7.68 14.00
C TRP A 21 -12.30 -7.32 14.24
N ASP A 22 -11.97 -6.84 15.42
CA ASP A 22 -10.61 -6.48 15.78
C ASP A 22 -9.66 -7.69 15.80
N ARG A 23 -10.18 -8.88 16.11
CA ARG A 23 -9.44 -10.14 16.01
C ARG A 23 -9.15 -10.53 14.55
N ILE A 24 -10.12 -10.31 13.66
CA ILE A 24 -9.93 -10.50 12.20
C ILE A 24 -8.86 -9.54 11.67
N LEU A 25 -8.93 -8.25 12.03
CA LEU A 25 -7.93 -7.26 11.64
C LEU A 25 -6.54 -7.57 12.22
N GLY A 26 -6.47 -8.09 13.46
CA GLY A 26 -5.24 -8.58 14.06
C GLY A 26 -4.62 -9.71 13.25
N ALA A 27 -5.40 -10.73 12.91
CA ALA A 27 -4.95 -11.87 12.10
C ALA A 27 -4.50 -11.44 10.68
N LEU A 28 -5.15 -10.42 10.09
CA LEU A 28 -4.72 -9.81 8.83
C LEU A 28 -3.38 -9.08 8.99
N ALA A 29 -3.24 -8.28 10.04
CA ALA A 29 -2.01 -7.55 10.32
C ALA A 29 -0.81 -8.49 10.52
N ASP A 30 -1.01 -9.63 11.16
CA ASP A 30 0.05 -10.62 11.39
C ASP A 30 0.58 -11.25 10.08
N ARG A 31 -0.19 -11.16 8.99
CA ARG A 31 0.23 -11.60 7.65
C ARG A 31 0.91 -10.50 6.82
N CYS A 32 0.91 -9.27 7.30
CA CYS A 32 1.58 -8.17 6.62
C CYS A 32 3.09 -8.22 6.85
N ALA A 33 3.87 -8.05 5.78
CA ALA A 33 5.33 -8.05 5.85
C ALA A 33 5.90 -6.77 6.48
N SER A 34 5.31 -5.59 6.18
CA SER A 34 5.80 -4.30 6.64
C SER A 34 5.04 -3.77 7.86
N SER A 35 5.70 -2.93 8.68
CA SER A 35 5.06 -2.23 9.81
C SER A 35 3.94 -1.30 9.36
N ALA A 36 4.13 -0.59 8.25
CA ALA A 36 3.09 0.25 7.64
C ALA A 36 1.87 -0.58 7.21
N GLY A 37 2.09 -1.75 6.58
CA GLY A 37 1.03 -2.69 6.23
C GLY A 37 0.26 -3.18 7.45
N LYS A 38 0.96 -3.55 8.53
CA LYS A 38 0.34 -3.97 9.80
C LYS A 38 -0.55 -2.87 10.40
N ARG A 39 -0.07 -1.62 10.40
CA ARG A 39 -0.86 -0.48 10.88
C ARG A 39 -2.11 -0.28 10.03
N ARG A 40 -1.99 -0.29 8.71
CA ARG A 40 -3.13 -0.13 7.79
C ARG A 40 -4.14 -1.27 7.94
N ALA A 41 -3.68 -2.51 8.08
CA ALA A 41 -4.56 -3.66 8.29
C ALA A 41 -5.38 -3.51 9.57
N ARG A 42 -4.77 -3.09 10.69
CA ARG A 42 -5.47 -2.86 11.96
C ARG A 42 -6.46 -1.69 11.91
N ALA A 43 -6.19 -0.71 11.07
CA ALA A 43 -7.03 0.49 10.90
C ALA A 43 -7.95 0.39 9.67
N LEU A 44 -8.13 -0.80 9.08
CA LEU A 44 -8.92 -0.98 7.87
C LEU A 44 -10.37 -0.54 8.11
N PRO A 45 -10.86 0.51 7.43
CA PRO A 45 -12.23 0.98 7.56
C PRO A 45 -13.18 0.06 6.78
N PHE A 46 -14.47 0.13 7.13
CA PHE A 46 -15.51 -0.37 6.24
C PHE A 46 -15.64 0.56 5.03
N ALA A 47 -15.93 -0.02 3.87
CA ALA A 47 -16.20 0.76 2.68
C ALA A 47 -17.44 1.64 2.87
N SER A 48 -17.35 2.92 2.51
CA SER A 48 -18.44 3.90 2.67
C SER A 48 -19.45 3.84 1.54
N THR A 49 -19.06 3.29 0.40
CA THR A 49 -19.92 3.16 -0.78
C THR A 49 -19.80 1.76 -1.39
N ARG A 50 -20.85 1.37 -2.14
CA ARG A 50 -20.83 0.12 -2.90
C ARG A 50 -19.69 0.09 -3.94
N ALA A 51 -19.40 1.23 -4.57
CA ALA A 51 -18.36 1.34 -5.57
C ALA A 51 -16.97 1.09 -4.96
N GLU A 52 -16.71 1.66 -3.79
CA GLU A 52 -15.48 1.45 -3.03
C GLU A 52 -15.32 -0.03 -2.63
N LEU A 53 -16.38 -0.65 -2.09
CA LEU A 53 -16.39 -2.07 -1.75
C LEU A 53 -16.06 -2.95 -2.95
N LEU A 54 -16.73 -2.72 -4.09
CA LEU A 54 -16.52 -3.52 -5.30
C LEU A 54 -15.09 -3.37 -5.84
N ARG A 55 -14.50 -2.18 -5.74
CA ARG A 55 -13.10 -1.93 -6.12
C ARG A 55 -12.15 -2.74 -5.23
N SER A 56 -12.29 -2.62 -3.92
CA SER A 56 -11.44 -3.38 -2.99
C SER A 56 -11.57 -4.90 -3.16
N LEU A 57 -12.78 -5.40 -3.43
CA LEU A 57 -12.99 -6.81 -3.74
C LEU A 57 -12.36 -7.22 -5.08
N ALA A 58 -12.33 -6.34 -6.08
CA ALA A 58 -11.65 -6.61 -7.35
C ALA A 58 -10.13 -6.70 -7.13
N GLU A 59 -9.53 -5.78 -6.39
CA GLU A 59 -8.10 -5.81 -6.03
C GLU A 59 -7.72 -7.13 -5.35
N VAL A 60 -8.50 -7.56 -4.35
CA VAL A 60 -8.25 -8.84 -3.66
C VAL A 60 -8.38 -10.03 -4.60
N ARG A 61 -9.42 -10.05 -5.46
CA ARG A 61 -9.63 -11.12 -6.43
C ARG A 61 -8.49 -11.23 -7.43
N GLU A 62 -7.98 -10.10 -7.90
CA GLU A 62 -6.84 -10.05 -8.81
C GLU A 62 -5.56 -10.56 -8.14
N ALA A 63 -5.30 -10.16 -6.88
CA ALA A 63 -4.16 -10.65 -6.11
C ALA A 63 -4.21 -12.17 -5.90
N VAL A 64 -5.37 -12.70 -5.52
CA VAL A 64 -5.59 -14.15 -5.37
C VAL A 64 -5.42 -14.85 -6.72
N GLY A 65 -5.91 -14.26 -7.80
CA GLY A 65 -5.76 -14.80 -9.16
C GLY A 65 -4.31 -14.92 -9.60
N LEU A 66 -3.46 -13.95 -9.24
CA LEU A 66 -2.02 -14.02 -9.48
C LEU A 66 -1.36 -15.13 -8.66
N ASP A 67 -1.71 -15.26 -7.39
CA ASP A 67 -1.16 -16.28 -6.50
C ASP A 67 -1.51 -17.70 -7.00
N LEU A 68 -2.76 -17.93 -7.36
CA LEU A 68 -3.23 -19.21 -7.92
C LEU A 68 -2.59 -19.55 -9.28
N ALA A 69 -2.17 -18.54 -10.03
CA ALA A 69 -1.45 -18.72 -11.29
C ALA A 69 0.06 -18.97 -11.10
N GLY A 70 0.54 -19.02 -9.85
CA GLY A 70 1.97 -19.16 -9.56
C GLY A 70 2.79 -17.90 -9.82
N GLU A 71 2.14 -16.74 -9.92
CA GLU A 71 2.75 -15.43 -10.12
C GLU A 71 2.41 -14.48 -8.96
N PRO A 72 2.74 -14.81 -7.70
CA PRO A 72 2.35 -14.01 -6.56
C PRO A 72 2.91 -12.58 -6.64
N LEU A 73 2.24 -11.66 -5.96
CA LEU A 73 2.76 -10.30 -5.81
C LEU A 73 4.16 -10.33 -5.19
N PRO A 74 5.11 -9.56 -5.71
CA PRO A 74 6.44 -9.50 -5.13
C PRO A 74 6.38 -8.93 -3.72
N THR A 75 7.11 -9.53 -2.80
CA THR A 75 7.28 -9.04 -1.44
C THR A 75 8.56 -8.23 -1.33
N PHE A 76 8.48 -7.10 -0.64
CA PHE A 76 9.61 -6.21 -0.40
C PHE A 76 9.76 -5.98 1.11
N ASP A 77 10.99 -5.86 1.54
CA ASP A 77 11.28 -5.27 2.85
C ASP A 77 11.12 -3.75 2.72
N VAL A 78 10.00 -3.23 3.25
CA VAL A 78 9.67 -1.80 3.20
C VAL A 78 9.98 -1.20 4.56
N PRO A 79 11.07 -0.42 4.67
CA PRO A 79 11.44 0.21 5.92
C PRO A 79 10.43 1.29 6.34
N GLU A 80 10.49 1.67 7.61
CA GLU A 80 9.67 2.75 8.15
C GLU A 80 10.27 4.11 7.75
N VAL A 81 9.49 4.92 7.05
CA VAL A 81 9.92 6.24 6.55
C VAL A 81 9.03 7.39 7.00
N GLU A 82 7.83 7.11 7.55
CA GLU A 82 6.82 8.12 7.86
C GLU A 82 7.37 9.20 8.80
N SER A 83 8.00 8.80 9.91
CA SER A 83 8.53 9.74 10.89
C SER A 83 9.63 10.65 10.34
N GLY A 84 10.49 10.14 9.47
CA GLY A 84 11.50 10.92 8.76
C GLY A 84 10.87 11.93 7.81
N LEU A 85 9.91 11.48 6.99
CA LEU A 85 9.21 12.35 6.05
C LEU A 85 8.41 13.45 6.75
N ASP A 86 7.77 13.17 7.89
CA ASP A 86 7.05 14.18 8.66
C ASP A 86 7.99 15.26 9.21
N ARG A 87 9.19 14.89 9.66
CA ARG A 87 10.21 15.86 10.05
C ARG A 87 10.73 16.66 8.85
N ALA A 88 10.95 16.03 7.71
CA ALA A 88 11.38 16.71 6.48
C ALA A 88 10.36 17.76 6.01
N ARG A 89 9.06 17.51 6.16
CA ARG A 89 7.98 18.48 5.83
C ARG A 89 8.08 19.78 6.62
N ILE A 90 8.64 19.74 7.81
CA ILE A 90 8.85 20.93 8.64
C ILE A 90 10.29 21.47 8.57
N GLY A 91 11.05 21.04 7.56
CA GLY A 91 12.38 21.55 7.26
C GLY A 91 13.54 20.88 8.00
N ALA A 92 13.30 19.74 8.66
CA ALA A 92 14.39 18.99 9.29
C ALA A 92 15.18 18.19 8.24
N THR A 93 16.47 18.00 8.48
CA THR A 93 17.34 17.19 7.64
C THR A 93 17.15 15.70 7.95
N LEU A 94 17.11 14.88 6.90
CA LEU A 94 17.14 13.42 7.03
C LEU A 94 18.58 12.93 7.23
N SER A 95 18.76 11.90 8.02
CA SER A 95 20.02 11.18 8.13
C SER A 95 20.28 10.31 6.89
N ASN A 96 21.52 9.86 6.71
CA ASN A 96 21.87 8.94 5.63
C ASN A 96 21.08 7.63 5.69
N GLU A 97 20.79 7.12 6.87
CA GLU A 97 19.99 5.91 7.07
C GLU A 97 18.54 6.14 6.63
N GLU A 98 17.95 7.27 6.99
CA GLU A 98 16.59 7.63 6.59
C GLU A 98 16.48 7.86 5.08
N LEU A 99 17.48 8.48 4.46
CA LEU A 99 17.51 8.64 3.01
C LEU A 99 17.62 7.28 2.30
N ARG A 100 18.44 6.35 2.77
CA ARG A 100 18.52 4.97 2.25
C ARG A 100 17.19 4.24 2.41
N ALA A 101 16.48 4.43 3.53
CA ALA A 101 15.15 3.88 3.72
C ALA A 101 14.15 4.42 2.69
N VAL A 102 14.20 5.72 2.39
CA VAL A 102 13.37 6.34 1.34
C VAL A 102 13.70 5.75 -0.04
N ILE A 103 14.97 5.62 -0.40
CA ILE A 103 15.41 5.00 -1.67
C ILE A 103 14.85 3.57 -1.78
N SER A 104 14.96 2.76 -0.72
CA SER A 104 14.43 1.39 -0.70
C SER A 104 12.91 1.36 -0.91
N CYS A 105 12.16 2.28 -0.30
CA CYS A 105 10.72 2.40 -0.50
C CYS A 105 10.38 2.77 -1.96
N LEU A 106 11.10 3.73 -2.56
CA LEU A 106 10.89 4.16 -3.93
C LEU A 106 11.20 3.01 -4.92
N ALA A 107 12.29 2.28 -4.70
CA ALA A 107 12.67 1.12 -5.50
C ALA A 107 11.61 -0.01 -5.43
N ALA A 108 11.08 -0.27 -4.23
CA ALA A 108 10.00 -1.24 -4.04
C ALA A 108 8.73 -0.82 -4.78
N ALA A 109 8.32 0.45 -4.66
CA ALA A 109 7.16 1.00 -5.35
C ALA A 109 7.30 0.91 -6.88
N ARG A 110 8.46 1.28 -7.42
CA ARG A 110 8.78 1.16 -8.85
C ARG A 110 8.72 -0.30 -9.33
N SER A 111 9.29 -1.21 -8.56
CA SER A 111 9.30 -2.63 -8.90
C SER A 111 7.89 -3.22 -8.92
N LEU A 112 7.05 -2.89 -7.92
CA LEU A 112 5.65 -3.30 -7.87
C LEU A 112 4.87 -2.73 -9.05
N ARG A 113 5.01 -1.44 -9.33
CA ARG A 113 4.36 -0.80 -10.48
C ARG A 113 4.71 -1.48 -11.81
N ARG A 114 6.00 -1.77 -12.04
CA ARG A 114 6.44 -2.48 -13.26
C ARG A 114 5.85 -3.88 -13.36
N PHE A 115 5.83 -4.61 -12.25
CA PHE A 115 5.23 -5.94 -12.19
C PHE A 115 3.75 -5.92 -12.58
N LEU A 116 2.98 -4.99 -12.02
CA LEU A 116 1.54 -4.85 -12.29
C LEU A 116 1.28 -4.33 -13.72
N HIS A 117 2.06 -3.36 -14.17
CA HIS A 117 1.92 -2.81 -15.53
C HIS A 117 2.13 -3.88 -16.62
N GLY A 118 3.10 -4.78 -16.43
CA GLY A 118 3.29 -5.92 -17.32
C GLY A 118 2.08 -6.89 -17.37
N ARG A 119 1.19 -6.80 -16.39
CA ARG A 119 0.01 -7.66 -16.21
C ARG A 119 -1.32 -6.88 -16.25
N ARG A 120 -1.32 -5.62 -16.66
CA ARG A 120 -2.46 -4.69 -16.56
C ARG A 120 -3.78 -5.20 -17.15
N GLN A 121 -3.73 -6.09 -18.15
CA GLN A 121 -4.93 -6.70 -18.72
C GLN A 121 -5.59 -7.72 -17.77
N ARG A 122 -4.80 -8.33 -16.88
CA ARG A 122 -5.27 -9.34 -15.92
C ARG A 122 -5.58 -8.73 -14.55
N VAL A 123 -4.93 -7.62 -14.21
CA VAL A 123 -4.99 -6.99 -12.88
C VAL A 123 -5.23 -5.47 -12.97
N PRO A 124 -6.26 -5.00 -13.68
CA PRO A 124 -6.49 -3.58 -13.90
C PRO A 124 -6.79 -2.81 -12.60
N ALA A 125 -7.44 -3.44 -11.61
CA ALA A 125 -7.76 -2.79 -10.35
C ALA A 125 -6.51 -2.60 -9.48
N LEU A 126 -5.65 -3.61 -9.40
CA LEU A 126 -4.37 -3.51 -8.69
C LEU A 126 -3.42 -2.52 -9.36
N GLU A 127 -3.36 -2.52 -10.68
CA GLU A 127 -2.53 -1.57 -11.44
C GLU A 127 -2.96 -0.14 -11.15
N ALA A 128 -4.27 0.14 -11.19
CA ALA A 128 -4.81 1.45 -10.86
C ALA A 128 -4.57 1.85 -9.39
N ALA A 129 -4.71 0.91 -8.45
CA ALA A 129 -4.49 1.15 -7.02
C ALA A 129 -3.02 1.45 -6.68
N CYS A 130 -2.09 0.89 -7.46
CA CYS A 130 -0.65 1.06 -7.28
C CYS A 130 -0.04 2.11 -8.22
N ALA A 131 -0.85 2.88 -8.94
CA ALA A 131 -0.37 3.97 -9.77
C ALA A 131 0.32 5.03 -8.88
N THR A 132 1.59 5.31 -9.18
CA THR A 132 2.39 6.32 -8.50
C THR A 132 2.85 7.37 -9.51
N ASP A 133 3.21 8.56 -9.02
CA ASP A 133 3.77 9.61 -9.86
C ASP A 133 5.11 9.13 -10.47
N PRO A 134 5.26 9.12 -11.81
CA PRO A 134 6.50 8.72 -12.46
C PRO A 134 7.72 9.59 -12.10
N SER A 135 7.52 10.83 -11.65
CA SER A 135 8.60 11.72 -11.21
C SER A 135 9.35 11.17 -9.99
N LEU A 136 8.74 10.28 -9.22
CA LEU A 136 9.39 9.59 -8.11
C LEU A 136 10.53 8.67 -8.57
N ASP A 137 10.51 8.19 -9.81
CA ASP A 137 11.60 7.40 -10.38
C ASP A 137 12.84 8.27 -10.65
N ASP A 138 12.65 9.54 -10.96
CA ASP A 138 13.73 10.50 -11.13
C ASP A 138 14.36 10.87 -9.79
N LEU A 139 13.51 11.12 -8.79
CA LEU A 139 13.94 11.36 -7.42
C LEU A 139 14.74 10.17 -6.86
N GLU A 140 14.26 8.95 -7.06
CA GLU A 140 15.00 7.75 -6.64
C GLU A 140 16.42 7.71 -7.25
N ARG A 141 16.52 7.97 -8.56
CA ARG A 141 17.81 7.97 -9.26
C ARG A 141 18.75 9.07 -8.78
N GLU A 142 18.22 10.25 -8.47
CA GLU A 142 19.02 11.36 -7.92
C GLU A 142 19.54 11.02 -6.52
N LEU A 143 18.69 10.48 -5.66
CA LEU A 143 19.08 10.06 -4.33
C LEU A 143 20.13 8.92 -4.38
N ASP A 144 19.92 7.93 -5.23
CA ASP A 144 20.82 6.77 -5.37
C ASP A 144 22.22 7.22 -5.82
N ARG A 145 22.31 8.12 -6.80
CA ARG A 145 23.59 8.71 -7.24
C ARG A 145 24.29 9.48 -6.12
N ALA A 146 23.56 10.15 -5.25
CA ALA A 146 24.16 10.90 -4.15
C ALA A 146 24.85 10.00 -3.10
N PHE A 147 24.52 8.69 -3.11
CA PHE A 147 25.10 7.69 -2.23
C PHE A 147 26.05 6.72 -2.93
N ASP A 148 26.22 6.85 -4.24
CA ASP A 148 27.20 6.07 -4.99
C ASP A 148 28.60 6.54 -4.62
N PRO A 149 29.50 5.65 -4.11
CA PRO A 149 30.85 6.02 -3.74
C PRO A 149 31.73 6.43 -4.93
N ASP A 150 31.30 6.12 -6.15
CA ASP A 150 32.03 6.44 -7.40
C ASP A 150 31.41 7.65 -8.16
N GLY A 151 30.43 8.37 -7.58
CA GLY A 151 29.73 9.52 -8.14
C GLY A 151 30.34 10.86 -7.72
#